data_991ee7c9c34356f649b1a45f50a0f147
#
_entry.id   991ee7c9c34356f649b1a45f50a0f147
#
_cell.length_a   1.000
_cell.length_b   1.000
_cell.length_c   1.000
_cell.angle_alpha   90.00
_cell.angle_beta   90.00
_cell.angle_gamma   90.00
#
_symmetry.space_group_name_H-M   'P 1'
#
loop_
_entity.id
_entity.type
_entity.pdbx_description
1 polymer ?
#
loop_
_entity_poly.entity_id
_entity_poly.type
_entity_poly.pdbx_seq_one_letter_code
_entity_poly.pdbx_strand_id
1 'polypeptide(L)'
;MYNALVGVRAADITSWADIKQICRQLKKPEAKEVYSTIIVDTIALAYSLCEKYILAREGVQAITEIGYGRGWSMLKDEFETTFRELTQLGYALVFIAHAKTRDGEFTDEEGNAIKTTMPDLPNACFQIINRMVDLIGYLGIEYNPQTGESKRYIYTRGTPTIFAGSRFHYLAPRIELGYQNLVDAISDAMEKEANAAGSVISDSGNLAMPSKVNRPFEETMTEAKNLWMKISDTMGEAGLEKAMKIINKVFGRDFQLSKAQPEQQDLVEVVIDELKDLVF
;
A
#
# COMPACT_ATOMS: atom_id res chain seq x y z
N MET A 1 -14.88 -11.21 20.90
CA MET A 1 -14.17 -12.47 20.59
C MET A 1 -12.66 -12.38 20.83
N TYR A 2 -12.04 -11.19 20.71
CA TYR A 2 -10.58 -11.00 20.89
C TYR A 2 -10.13 -10.69 22.32
N ASN A 3 -11.05 -10.54 23.28
CA ASN A 3 -10.73 -10.19 24.68
C ASN A 3 -9.90 -11.26 25.43
N ALA A 4 -9.71 -12.43 24.85
CA ALA A 4 -8.91 -13.51 25.42
C ALA A 4 -7.45 -13.53 24.93
N LEU A 5 -7.06 -12.67 23.97
CA LEU A 5 -5.71 -12.62 23.44
C LEU A 5 -4.84 -11.67 24.26
N VAL A 6 -3.89 -12.23 24.98
CA VAL A 6 -2.93 -11.44 25.77
C VAL A 6 -1.97 -10.69 24.83
N GLY A 7 -1.79 -9.39 25.08
CA GLY A 7 -0.87 -8.55 24.29
C GLY A 7 -1.43 -8.01 22.95
N VAL A 8 -2.68 -8.34 22.61
CA VAL A 8 -3.38 -7.80 21.44
C VAL A 8 -4.39 -6.72 21.87
N ARG A 9 -4.32 -5.56 21.22
CA ARG A 9 -5.36 -4.54 21.34
C ARG A 9 -6.29 -4.65 20.15
N ALA A 10 -7.56 -4.92 20.38
CA ALA A 10 -8.58 -5.04 19.35
C ALA A 10 -9.56 -3.87 19.44
N ALA A 11 -10.05 -3.41 18.30
CA ALA A 11 -11.15 -2.48 18.18
C ALA A 11 -12.24 -3.09 17.29
N ASP A 12 -13.48 -3.03 17.75
CA ASP A 12 -14.63 -3.43 16.93
C ASP A 12 -14.97 -2.29 15.96
N ILE A 13 -14.96 -2.61 14.68
CA ILE A 13 -15.18 -1.66 13.59
C ILE A 13 -16.57 -1.87 13.01
N THR A 14 -17.37 -0.83 13.00
CA THR A 14 -18.74 -0.85 12.48
C THR A 14 -18.93 0.00 11.23
N SER A 15 -18.00 0.93 10.97
CA SER A 15 -18.05 1.82 9.83
C SER A 15 -16.66 2.10 9.23
N TRP A 16 -16.60 2.56 7.98
CA TRP A 16 -15.35 3.04 7.39
C TRP A 16 -14.79 4.26 8.11
N ALA A 17 -15.66 5.08 8.69
CA ALA A 17 -15.25 6.24 9.48
C ALA A 17 -14.43 5.82 10.72
N ASP A 18 -14.75 4.68 11.34
CA ASP A 18 -13.96 4.13 12.46
C ASP A 18 -12.56 3.77 12.00
N ILE A 19 -12.42 3.11 10.84
CA ILE A 19 -11.11 2.80 10.25
C ILE A 19 -10.31 4.08 10.00
N LYS A 20 -10.91 5.09 9.38
CA LYS A 20 -10.27 6.40 9.16
C LYS A 20 -9.86 7.08 10.47
N GLN A 21 -10.64 6.95 11.52
CA GLN A 21 -10.31 7.49 12.84
C GLN A 21 -9.11 6.77 13.45
N ILE A 22 -9.06 5.43 13.36
CA ILE A 22 -7.91 4.64 13.81
C ILE A 22 -6.67 5.00 13.01
N CYS A 23 -6.76 5.10 11.68
CA CYS A 23 -5.63 5.53 10.84
C CYS A 23 -5.10 6.91 11.25
N ARG A 24 -5.98 7.86 11.59
CA ARG A 24 -5.56 9.17 12.12
C ARG A 24 -4.82 9.05 13.46
N GLN A 25 -5.25 8.14 14.33
CA GLN A 25 -4.56 7.88 15.60
C GLN A 25 -3.18 7.25 15.39
N LEU A 26 -3.08 6.31 14.45
CA LEU A 26 -1.84 5.64 14.09
C LEU A 26 -0.79 6.58 13.44
N LYS A 27 -1.21 7.75 12.92
CA LYS A 27 -0.28 8.78 12.43
C LYS A 27 0.49 9.50 13.54
N LYS A 28 0.05 9.42 14.79
CA LYS A 28 0.70 10.05 15.92
C LYS A 28 2.01 9.32 16.26
N PRO A 29 3.10 10.05 16.57
CA PRO A 29 4.39 9.44 16.91
C PRO A 29 4.30 8.39 18.01
N GLU A 30 3.52 8.65 19.07
CA GLU A 30 3.35 7.76 20.22
C GLU A 30 2.73 6.41 19.84
N ALA A 31 1.95 6.36 18.76
CA ALA A 31 1.35 5.11 18.31
C ALA A 31 2.41 4.12 17.77
N LYS A 32 3.49 4.63 17.18
CA LYS A 32 4.60 3.80 16.68
C LYS A 32 5.43 3.15 17.79
N GLU A 33 5.49 3.78 18.96
CA GLU A 33 6.15 3.22 20.13
C GLU A 33 5.38 2.00 20.68
N VAL A 34 4.08 1.92 20.39
CA VAL A 34 3.18 0.88 20.92
C VAL A 34 2.86 -0.20 19.90
N TYR A 35 2.74 0.17 18.62
CA TYR A 35 2.30 -0.74 17.55
C TYR A 35 3.33 -0.81 16.44
N SER A 36 3.66 -2.01 16.01
CA SER A 36 4.48 -2.28 14.81
C SER A 36 3.69 -2.92 13.69
N THR A 37 2.64 -3.66 14.04
CA THR A 37 1.83 -4.46 13.11
C THR A 37 0.35 -4.16 13.30
N ILE A 38 -0.34 -3.93 12.21
CA ILE A 38 -1.79 -3.72 12.16
C ILE A 38 -2.42 -4.92 11.45
N ILE A 39 -3.39 -5.54 12.11
CA ILE A 39 -4.11 -6.70 11.57
C ILE A 39 -5.55 -6.28 11.25
N VAL A 40 -5.99 -6.56 10.04
CA VAL A 40 -7.37 -6.30 9.57
C VAL A 40 -8.09 -7.64 9.39
N ASP A 41 -9.05 -7.92 10.27
CA ASP A 41 -9.84 -9.16 10.27
C ASP A 41 -11.35 -8.83 10.20
N THR A 42 -11.99 -8.98 9.04
CA THR A 42 -11.48 -9.45 7.75
C THR A 42 -11.40 -8.28 6.75
N ILE A 43 -10.50 -8.40 5.80
CA ILE A 43 -10.35 -7.37 4.76
C ILE A 43 -11.58 -7.28 3.84
N ALA A 44 -12.32 -8.37 3.65
CA ALA A 44 -13.59 -8.38 2.92
C ALA A 44 -14.63 -7.47 3.57
N LEU A 45 -14.73 -7.51 4.91
CA LEU A 45 -15.62 -6.62 5.66
C LEU A 45 -15.18 -5.17 5.54
N ALA A 46 -13.89 -4.89 5.68
CA ALA A 46 -13.34 -3.54 5.54
C ALA A 46 -13.66 -2.95 4.15
N TYR A 47 -13.55 -3.75 3.09
CA TYR A 47 -13.92 -3.34 1.72
C TYR A 47 -15.41 -3.01 1.60
N SER A 48 -16.29 -3.85 2.16
CA SER A 48 -17.73 -3.59 2.18
C SER A 48 -18.08 -2.31 2.96
N LEU A 49 -17.39 -2.02 4.07
CA LEU A 49 -17.59 -0.77 4.81
C LEU A 49 -17.15 0.45 4.00
N CYS A 50 -16.05 0.34 3.25
CA CYS A 50 -15.60 1.38 2.34
C CYS A 50 -16.62 1.64 1.22
N GLU A 51 -17.18 0.59 0.61
CA GLU A 51 -18.23 0.71 -0.39
C GLU A 51 -19.46 1.45 0.16
N LYS A 52 -19.97 1.03 1.32
CA LYS A 52 -21.08 1.71 1.99
C LYS A 52 -20.80 3.18 2.28
N TYR A 53 -19.57 3.51 2.66
CA TYR A 53 -19.16 4.88 2.89
C TYR A 53 -19.20 5.71 1.60
N ILE A 54 -18.71 5.16 0.47
CA ILE A 54 -18.78 5.84 -0.83
C ILE A 54 -20.23 6.05 -1.26
N LEU A 55 -21.08 5.02 -1.15
CA LEU A 55 -22.51 5.11 -1.50
C LEU A 55 -23.22 6.20 -0.68
N ALA A 56 -22.99 6.24 0.63
CA ALA A 56 -23.57 7.24 1.52
C ALA A 56 -23.07 8.66 1.18
N ARG A 57 -21.78 8.81 0.87
CA ARG A 57 -21.18 10.09 0.50
C ARG A 57 -21.76 10.67 -0.80
N GLU A 58 -21.99 9.80 -1.79
CA GLU A 58 -22.51 10.20 -3.10
C GLU A 58 -24.07 10.21 -3.14
N GLY A 59 -24.74 9.74 -2.07
CA GLY A 59 -26.19 9.72 -1.98
C GLY A 59 -26.88 8.72 -2.94
N VAL A 60 -26.22 7.61 -3.27
CA VAL A 60 -26.68 6.57 -4.21
C VAL A 60 -26.83 5.22 -3.53
N GLN A 61 -27.56 4.29 -4.17
CA GLN A 61 -27.78 2.95 -3.65
C GLN A 61 -26.81 1.91 -4.20
N ALA A 62 -26.20 2.16 -5.36
CA ALA A 62 -25.25 1.26 -6.01
C ALA A 62 -24.07 2.04 -6.63
N ILE A 63 -22.89 1.43 -6.62
CA ILE A 63 -21.66 2.02 -7.21
C ILE A 63 -21.85 2.33 -8.71
N THR A 64 -22.67 1.55 -9.40
CA THR A 64 -22.96 1.72 -10.83
C THR A 64 -23.77 2.97 -11.15
N GLU A 65 -24.47 3.56 -10.18
CA GLU A 65 -25.19 4.84 -10.33
C GLU A 65 -24.25 6.03 -10.41
N ILE A 66 -23.02 5.89 -9.91
CA ILE A 66 -21.95 6.89 -10.06
C ILE A 66 -21.35 6.70 -11.47
N GLY A 67 -21.79 7.53 -12.41
CA GLY A 67 -21.60 7.32 -13.84
C GLY A 67 -20.17 7.04 -14.32
N TYR A 68 -20.07 6.38 -15.47
CA TYR A 68 -18.85 6.14 -16.25
C TYR A 68 -17.71 5.42 -15.51
N GLY A 69 -18.02 4.52 -14.58
CA GLY A 69 -17.00 3.79 -13.82
C GLY A 69 -16.31 4.59 -12.71
N ARG A 70 -16.65 5.86 -12.54
CA ARG A 70 -16.09 6.75 -11.52
C ARG A 70 -16.29 6.20 -10.10
N GLY A 71 -17.44 5.59 -9.81
CA GLY A 71 -17.71 4.99 -8.50
C GLY A 71 -16.71 3.91 -8.10
N TRP A 72 -16.34 3.05 -9.05
CA TRP A 72 -15.32 2.02 -8.82
C TRP A 72 -13.92 2.62 -8.61
N SER A 73 -13.59 3.71 -9.33
CA SER A 73 -12.33 4.42 -9.10
C SER A 73 -12.28 5.03 -7.72
N MET A 74 -13.36 5.71 -7.31
CA MET A 74 -13.46 6.34 -5.99
C MET A 74 -13.33 5.33 -4.85
N LEU A 75 -13.99 4.17 -4.98
CA LEU A 75 -13.90 3.08 -4.01
C LEU A 75 -12.47 2.53 -3.92
N LYS A 76 -11.86 2.27 -5.06
CA LYS A 76 -10.48 1.80 -5.15
C LYS A 76 -9.52 2.80 -4.51
N ASP A 77 -9.59 4.06 -4.89
CA ASP A 77 -8.67 5.10 -4.43
C ASP A 77 -8.80 5.34 -2.92
N GLU A 78 -10.03 5.41 -2.39
CA GLU A 78 -10.29 5.55 -0.95
C GLU A 78 -9.73 4.36 -0.15
N PHE A 79 -10.00 3.13 -0.63
CA PHE A 79 -9.56 1.91 0.03
C PHE A 79 -8.04 1.75 -0.01
N GLU A 80 -7.44 1.88 -1.18
CA GLU A 80 -6.00 1.72 -1.38
C GLU A 80 -5.21 2.79 -0.62
N THR A 81 -5.61 4.06 -0.72
CA THR A 81 -4.92 5.18 -0.06
C THR A 81 -4.92 5.00 1.45
N THR A 82 -6.06 4.60 2.04
CA THR A 82 -6.18 4.45 3.49
C THR A 82 -5.17 3.45 4.06
N PHE A 83 -4.97 2.31 3.43
CA PHE A 83 -4.02 1.30 3.91
C PHE A 83 -2.57 1.60 3.47
N ARG A 84 -2.37 2.17 2.28
CA ARG A 84 -1.04 2.57 1.81
C ARG A 84 -0.40 3.64 2.71
N GLU A 85 -1.18 4.56 3.23
CA GLU A 85 -0.70 5.52 4.22
C GLU A 85 -0.10 4.85 5.47
N LEU A 86 -0.68 3.74 5.95
CA LEU A 86 -0.14 3.00 7.09
C LEU A 86 1.21 2.34 6.79
N THR A 87 1.37 1.77 5.59
CA THR A 87 2.67 1.21 5.17
C THR A 87 3.73 2.29 5.03
N GLN A 88 3.38 3.46 4.49
CA GLN A 88 4.29 4.61 4.39
C GLN A 88 4.73 5.13 5.77
N LEU A 89 3.89 4.97 6.79
CA LEU A 89 4.24 5.26 8.17
C LEU A 89 5.15 4.19 8.79
N GLY A 90 5.42 3.07 8.11
CA GLY A 90 6.29 1.99 8.56
C GLY A 90 5.58 0.92 9.40
N TYR A 91 4.24 0.83 9.37
CA TYR A 91 3.52 -0.29 9.95
C TYR A 91 3.55 -1.50 9.02
N ALA A 92 3.78 -2.69 9.57
CA ALA A 92 3.47 -3.94 8.88
C ALA A 92 1.94 -4.14 8.84
N LEU A 93 1.40 -4.50 7.67
CA LEU A 93 -0.02 -4.78 7.50
C LEU A 93 -0.24 -6.27 7.28
N VAL A 94 -1.16 -6.84 8.05
CA VAL A 94 -1.64 -8.21 7.88
C VAL A 94 -3.13 -8.18 7.59
N PHE A 95 -3.52 -8.70 6.43
CA PHE A 95 -4.92 -8.83 6.04
C PHE A 95 -5.36 -10.28 6.18
N ILE A 96 -6.46 -10.51 6.89
CA ILE A 96 -7.07 -11.83 7.04
C ILE A 96 -8.28 -11.89 6.10
N ALA A 97 -8.36 -12.98 5.32
CA ALA A 97 -9.49 -13.28 4.47
C ALA A 97 -9.91 -14.74 4.65
N HIS A 98 -11.20 -15.02 4.50
CA HIS A 98 -11.67 -16.40 4.36
C HIS A 98 -11.21 -16.98 3.04
N ALA A 99 -11.14 -18.31 2.97
CA ALA A 99 -10.81 -19.02 1.74
C ALA A 99 -12.09 -19.54 1.07
N LYS A 100 -12.11 -19.51 -0.27
CA LYS A 100 -13.18 -20.03 -1.10
C LYS A 100 -12.62 -20.85 -2.26
N THR A 101 -13.26 -21.96 -2.53
CA THR A 101 -12.92 -22.77 -3.69
C THR A 101 -13.73 -22.32 -4.91
N ARG A 102 -13.04 -22.11 -6.03
CA ARG A 102 -13.61 -21.71 -7.32
C ARG A 102 -13.02 -22.60 -8.41
N ASP A 103 -13.65 -22.61 -9.59
CA ASP A 103 -13.03 -23.18 -10.78
C ASP A 103 -11.77 -22.36 -11.12
N GLY A 104 -10.65 -23.07 -11.22
CA GLY A 104 -9.34 -22.49 -11.49
C GLY A 104 -9.04 -22.32 -12.97
N GLU A 105 -7.84 -21.84 -13.26
CA GLU A 105 -7.36 -21.62 -14.63
C GLU A 105 -6.78 -22.90 -15.25
N PHE A 106 -6.48 -23.92 -14.43
CA PHE A 106 -5.91 -25.18 -14.87
C PHE A 106 -7.02 -26.20 -15.14
N THR A 107 -6.77 -27.12 -16.08
CA THR A 107 -7.65 -28.24 -16.39
C THR A 107 -6.97 -29.56 -16.08
N ASP A 108 -7.77 -30.59 -15.74
CA ASP A 108 -7.31 -31.97 -15.64
C ASP A 108 -7.14 -32.60 -17.04
N GLU A 109 -6.74 -33.86 -17.08
CA GLU A 109 -6.55 -34.62 -18.33
C GLU A 109 -7.85 -34.79 -19.13
N GLU A 110 -9.00 -34.68 -18.48
CA GLU A 110 -10.34 -34.79 -19.07
C GLU A 110 -10.88 -33.43 -19.55
N GLY A 111 -10.13 -32.34 -19.28
CA GLY A 111 -10.51 -30.97 -19.66
C GLY A 111 -11.43 -30.26 -18.67
N ASN A 112 -11.68 -30.83 -17.48
CA ASN A 112 -12.46 -30.16 -16.44
C ASN A 112 -11.59 -29.17 -15.68
N ALA A 113 -12.16 -28.03 -15.26
CA ALA A 113 -11.45 -27.05 -14.47
C ALA A 113 -11.04 -27.60 -13.09
N ILE A 114 -9.77 -27.52 -12.76
CA ILE A 114 -9.27 -27.87 -11.44
C ILE A 114 -9.73 -26.79 -10.45
N LYS A 115 -10.35 -27.23 -9.36
CA LYS A 115 -10.82 -26.30 -8.32
C LYS A 115 -9.66 -25.73 -7.53
N THR A 116 -9.58 -24.40 -7.48
CA THR A 116 -8.55 -23.65 -6.78
C THR A 116 -9.13 -22.96 -5.55
N THR A 117 -8.51 -23.14 -4.40
CA THR A 117 -8.80 -22.41 -3.16
C THR A 117 -8.06 -21.07 -3.17
N MET A 118 -8.78 -19.97 -3.01
CA MET A 118 -8.25 -18.60 -3.07
C MET A 118 -8.95 -17.71 -2.03
N PRO A 119 -8.45 -16.50 -1.75
CA PRO A 119 -9.12 -15.57 -0.84
C PRO A 119 -10.54 -15.25 -1.30
N ASP A 120 -11.52 -15.32 -0.37
CA ASP A 120 -12.91 -14.95 -0.66
C ASP A 120 -13.08 -13.43 -0.60
N LEU A 121 -12.70 -12.77 -1.68
CA LEU A 121 -12.75 -11.33 -1.86
C LEU A 121 -13.51 -10.98 -3.16
N PRO A 122 -14.20 -9.83 -3.19
CA PRO A 122 -14.63 -9.23 -4.46
C PRO A 122 -13.42 -9.02 -5.39
N ASN A 123 -13.59 -9.23 -6.69
CA ASN A 123 -12.48 -9.16 -7.65
C ASN A 123 -11.70 -7.83 -7.58
N ALA A 124 -12.41 -6.72 -7.44
CA ALA A 124 -11.76 -5.40 -7.33
C ALA A 124 -10.90 -5.29 -6.04
N CYS A 125 -11.41 -5.77 -4.90
CA CYS A 125 -10.65 -5.83 -3.64
C CYS A 125 -9.43 -6.74 -3.79
N PHE A 126 -9.61 -7.94 -4.35
CA PHE A 126 -8.52 -8.88 -4.57
C PHE A 126 -7.39 -8.27 -5.42
N GLN A 127 -7.71 -7.57 -6.50
CA GLN A 127 -6.71 -6.92 -7.35
C GLN A 127 -5.93 -5.82 -6.63
N ILE A 128 -6.56 -5.08 -5.72
CA ILE A 128 -5.88 -4.07 -4.90
C ILE A 128 -4.91 -4.75 -3.94
N ILE A 129 -5.41 -5.72 -3.16
CA ILE A 129 -4.62 -6.43 -2.15
C ILE A 129 -3.44 -7.17 -2.78
N ASN A 130 -3.68 -7.90 -3.88
CA ASN A 130 -2.63 -8.66 -4.58
C ASN A 130 -1.46 -7.79 -5.06
N ARG A 131 -1.70 -6.48 -5.32
CA ARG A 131 -0.64 -5.53 -5.68
C ARG A 131 0.05 -4.91 -4.47
N MET A 132 -0.62 -4.87 -3.33
CA MET A 132 -0.11 -4.21 -2.12
C MET A 132 0.76 -5.12 -1.26
N VAL A 133 0.46 -6.42 -1.22
CA VAL A 133 1.11 -7.36 -0.30
C VAL A 133 2.34 -8.01 -0.93
N ASP A 134 3.31 -8.34 -0.10
CA ASP A 134 4.53 -9.05 -0.50
C ASP A 134 4.37 -10.57 -0.40
N LEU A 135 3.39 -11.03 0.38
CA LEU A 135 3.08 -12.43 0.62
C LEU A 135 1.58 -12.67 0.67
N ILE A 136 1.09 -13.61 -0.10
CA ILE A 136 -0.24 -14.22 0.06
C ILE A 136 -0.03 -15.64 0.52
N GLY A 137 -0.32 -15.91 1.80
CA GLY A 137 -0.18 -17.22 2.41
C GLY A 137 -1.53 -17.91 2.54
N TYR A 138 -1.61 -19.18 2.13
CA TYR A 138 -2.75 -20.04 2.43
C TYR A 138 -2.48 -20.83 3.71
N LEU A 139 -3.39 -20.72 4.68
CA LEU A 139 -3.32 -21.48 5.93
C LEU A 139 -4.03 -22.83 5.74
N GLY A 140 -3.27 -23.91 5.75
CA GLY A 140 -3.79 -25.26 5.62
C GLY A 140 -3.44 -26.16 6.81
N ILE A 141 -4.15 -27.28 6.92
CA ILE A 141 -3.91 -28.32 7.91
C ILE A 141 -3.51 -29.58 7.16
N GLU A 142 -2.38 -30.16 7.54
CA GLU A 142 -1.97 -31.48 7.09
C GLU A 142 -2.20 -32.51 8.20
N TYR A 143 -2.89 -33.57 7.87
CA TYR A 143 -3.12 -34.69 8.77
C TYR A 143 -2.20 -35.87 8.38
N ASN A 144 -1.47 -36.39 9.36
CA ASN A 144 -0.66 -37.59 9.17
C ASN A 144 -1.46 -38.81 9.68
N PRO A 145 -1.96 -39.68 8.80
CA PRO A 145 -2.78 -40.82 9.19
C PRO A 145 -1.98 -41.91 9.96
N GLN A 146 -0.65 -41.90 9.88
CA GLN A 146 0.19 -42.88 10.58
C GLN A 146 0.42 -42.50 12.05
N THR A 147 0.54 -41.19 12.33
CA THR A 147 0.77 -40.69 13.71
C THR A 147 -0.50 -40.15 14.37
N GLY A 148 -1.55 -39.90 13.61
CA GLY A 148 -2.77 -39.23 14.09
C GLY A 148 -2.58 -37.74 14.34
N GLU A 149 -1.44 -37.16 14.00
CA GLU A 149 -1.14 -35.74 14.24
C GLU A 149 -1.63 -34.84 13.11
N SER A 150 -2.07 -33.67 13.49
CA SER A 150 -2.41 -32.57 12.57
C SER A 150 -1.45 -31.41 12.77
N LYS A 151 -0.85 -30.94 11.70
CA LYS A 151 0.01 -29.76 11.72
C LYS A 151 -0.57 -28.67 10.82
N ARG A 152 -0.38 -27.43 11.21
CA ARG A 152 -0.80 -26.25 10.44
C ARG A 152 0.38 -25.66 9.70
N TYR A 153 0.16 -25.29 8.45
CA TYR A 153 1.19 -24.71 7.59
C TYR A 153 0.68 -23.45 6.90
N ILE A 154 1.63 -22.58 6.57
CA ILE A 154 1.46 -21.47 5.64
C ILE A 154 2.06 -21.91 4.31
N TYR A 155 1.24 -22.03 3.27
CA TYR A 155 1.69 -22.25 1.90
C TYR A 155 1.97 -20.89 1.27
N THR A 156 3.18 -20.68 0.80
CA THR A 156 3.69 -19.42 0.27
C THR A 156 3.87 -19.45 -1.25
N ARG A 157 3.67 -20.61 -1.86
CA ARG A 157 3.71 -20.84 -3.31
C ARG A 157 2.41 -21.45 -3.77
N GLY A 158 1.89 -20.94 -4.90
CA GLY A 158 0.69 -21.46 -5.53
C GLY A 158 0.90 -22.85 -6.14
N THR A 159 -0.20 -23.59 -6.18
CA THR A 159 -0.36 -24.84 -6.90
C THR A 159 -1.63 -24.76 -7.74
N PRO A 160 -1.94 -25.71 -8.63
CA PRO A 160 -3.23 -25.69 -9.33
C PRO A 160 -4.45 -25.65 -8.40
N THR A 161 -4.32 -26.13 -7.16
CA THR A 161 -5.41 -26.20 -6.17
C THR A 161 -5.38 -25.11 -5.11
N ILE A 162 -4.30 -24.35 -4.98
CA ILE A 162 -4.11 -23.34 -3.94
C ILE A 162 -3.56 -22.05 -4.56
N PHE A 163 -4.23 -20.95 -4.35
CA PHE A 163 -3.71 -19.62 -4.65
C PHE A 163 -2.85 -19.11 -3.50
N ALA A 164 -1.56 -18.98 -3.74
CA ALA A 164 -0.58 -18.39 -2.84
C ALA A 164 0.56 -17.79 -3.66
N GLY A 165 1.30 -16.86 -3.10
CA GLY A 165 2.42 -16.23 -3.80
C GLY A 165 3.25 -15.35 -2.90
N SER A 166 4.53 -15.16 -3.27
CA SER A 166 5.46 -14.32 -2.53
C SER A 166 6.40 -13.59 -3.47
N ARG A 167 6.75 -12.35 -3.12
CA ARG A 167 7.81 -11.59 -3.78
C ARG A 167 9.20 -12.05 -3.36
N PHE A 168 9.32 -12.77 -2.24
CA PHE A 168 10.60 -13.34 -1.78
C PHE A 168 10.92 -14.63 -2.55
N HIS A 169 11.88 -14.55 -3.48
CA HIS A 169 12.20 -15.65 -4.39
C HIS A 169 12.66 -16.94 -3.68
N TYR A 170 13.41 -16.80 -2.59
CA TYR A 170 13.97 -17.90 -1.83
C TYR A 170 13.11 -18.35 -0.65
N LEU A 171 11.90 -17.80 -0.48
CA LEU A 171 11.00 -18.22 0.58
C LEU A 171 10.58 -19.67 0.39
N ALA A 172 10.65 -20.46 1.47
CA ALA A 172 10.23 -21.86 1.46
C ALA A 172 8.75 -21.97 1.03
N PRO A 173 8.39 -22.92 0.14
CA PRO A 173 7.02 -23.03 -0.39
C PRO A 173 5.98 -23.36 0.68
N ARG A 174 6.41 -23.88 1.82
CA ARG A 174 5.61 -24.26 2.98
C ARG A 174 6.37 -24.01 4.26
N ILE A 175 5.73 -23.36 5.24
CA ILE A 175 6.29 -23.00 6.55
C ILE A 175 5.34 -23.53 7.62
N GLU A 176 5.83 -24.19 8.66
CA GLU A 176 4.98 -24.57 9.80
C GLU A 176 4.45 -23.29 10.48
N LEU A 177 3.13 -23.28 10.78
CA LEU A 177 2.47 -22.09 11.32
C LEU A 177 3.09 -21.67 12.65
N GLY A 178 3.63 -20.49 12.69
CA GLY A 178 4.20 -19.84 13.86
C GLY A 178 4.80 -18.51 13.48
N TYR A 179 4.66 -17.52 14.35
CA TYR A 179 5.20 -16.19 14.09
C TYR A 179 6.71 -16.23 13.84
N GLN A 180 7.47 -16.89 14.74
CA GLN A 180 8.92 -16.98 14.60
C GLN A 180 9.32 -17.74 13.35
N ASN A 181 8.65 -18.85 13.03
CA ASN A 181 8.92 -19.63 11.83
C ASN A 181 8.75 -18.80 10.55
N LEU A 182 7.74 -17.94 10.52
CA LEU A 182 7.51 -17.04 9.38
C LEU A 182 8.60 -15.96 9.29
N VAL A 183 8.95 -15.32 10.42
CA VAL A 183 10.00 -14.30 10.49
C VAL A 183 11.34 -14.88 10.05
N ASP A 184 11.72 -16.02 10.59
CA ASP A 184 12.98 -16.69 10.27
C ASP A 184 13.03 -17.08 8.78
N ALA A 185 11.94 -17.63 8.24
CA ALA A 185 11.88 -18.02 6.84
C ALA A 185 11.98 -16.83 5.89
N ILE A 186 11.37 -15.66 6.23
CA ILE A 186 11.51 -14.43 5.45
C ILE A 186 12.93 -13.89 5.56
N SER A 187 13.52 -13.86 6.74
CA SER A 187 14.89 -13.39 6.96
C SER A 187 15.90 -14.23 6.17
N ASP A 188 15.78 -15.57 6.23
CA ASP A 188 16.60 -16.49 5.46
C ASP A 188 16.46 -16.29 3.94
N ALA A 189 15.22 -16.01 3.47
CA ALA A 189 14.97 -15.76 2.07
C ALA A 189 15.65 -14.46 1.60
N MET A 190 15.57 -13.40 2.40
CA MET A 190 16.22 -12.11 2.13
C MET A 190 17.73 -12.24 2.12
N GLU A 191 18.32 -12.98 3.07
CA GLU A 191 19.77 -13.23 3.13
C GLU A 191 20.26 -14.00 1.89
N LYS A 192 19.52 -15.03 1.48
CA LYS A 192 19.83 -15.80 0.25
C LYS A 192 19.75 -14.94 -1.00
N GLU A 193 18.77 -14.05 -1.08
CA GLU A 193 18.62 -13.11 -2.19
C GLU A 193 19.78 -12.12 -2.24
N ALA A 194 20.18 -11.55 -1.10
CA ALA A 194 21.33 -10.66 -0.97
C ALA A 194 22.64 -11.35 -1.40
N ASN A 195 22.86 -12.59 -0.94
CA ASN A 195 24.03 -13.37 -1.32
C ASN A 195 24.07 -13.73 -2.80
N ALA A 196 22.92 -14.06 -3.41
CA ALA A 196 22.82 -14.37 -4.83
C ALA A 196 23.04 -13.13 -5.72
N ALA A 197 22.62 -11.96 -5.26
CA ALA A 197 22.82 -10.69 -5.96
C ALA A 197 24.26 -10.15 -5.84
N GLY A 198 25.12 -10.75 -4.99
CA GLY A 198 26.49 -10.28 -4.77
C GLY A 198 26.59 -8.92 -4.09
N SER A 199 25.48 -8.40 -3.58
CA SER A 199 25.39 -7.14 -2.86
C SER A 199 24.66 -7.36 -1.53
N VAL A 200 25.30 -6.98 -0.44
CA VAL A 200 24.58 -6.83 0.84
C VAL A 200 23.69 -5.62 0.67
N ILE A 201 22.38 -5.85 0.55
CA ILE A 201 21.40 -4.77 0.72
C ILE A 201 21.44 -4.42 2.20
N SER A 202 22.31 -3.47 2.56
CA SER A 202 22.26 -2.93 3.91
C SER A 202 20.98 -2.12 4.05
N ASP A 203 20.27 -2.27 5.16
CA ASP A 203 19.12 -1.45 5.56
C ASP A 203 19.41 0.07 5.54
N SER A 204 20.68 0.46 5.46
CA SER A 204 21.14 1.83 5.27
C SER A 204 20.92 2.38 3.85
N GLY A 205 20.41 1.60 2.94
CA GLY A 205 20.01 1.99 1.58
C GLY A 205 18.61 2.60 1.48
N ASN A 206 17.97 2.97 2.55
CA ASN A 206 16.95 3.97 2.48
C ASN A 206 17.61 5.21 1.86
N LEU A 207 17.47 5.35 0.53
CA LEU A 207 17.47 6.66 -0.06
C LEU A 207 16.55 7.46 0.85
N ALA A 208 17.15 8.33 1.68
CA ALA A 208 16.38 9.31 2.40
C ALA A 208 15.66 10.09 1.31
N MET A 209 14.46 9.62 0.95
CA MET A 209 13.53 10.47 0.23
C MET A 209 13.52 11.73 1.07
N PRO A 210 13.89 12.87 0.50
CA PRO A 210 13.82 14.11 1.22
C PRO A 210 12.45 14.09 1.88
N SER A 211 12.43 14.12 3.21
CA SER A 211 11.18 14.08 3.97
C SER A 211 10.27 15.05 3.27
N LYS A 212 9.06 14.61 2.88
CA LYS A 212 8.06 15.54 2.33
C LYS A 212 8.12 16.74 3.24
N VAL A 213 8.56 17.86 2.69
CA VAL A 213 8.80 19.06 3.48
C VAL A 213 7.44 19.45 4.00
N ASN A 214 7.15 19.08 5.25
CA ASN A 214 5.85 19.29 5.88
C ASN A 214 5.82 20.75 6.36
N ARG A 215 5.98 21.66 5.39
CA ARG A 215 5.96 23.11 5.62
C ARG A 215 4.65 23.70 5.12
N PRO A 216 4.19 24.81 5.69
CA PRO A 216 3.00 25.51 5.21
C PRO A 216 3.16 25.90 3.74
N PHE A 217 2.07 25.82 2.97
CA PHE A 217 2.04 26.20 1.56
C PHE A 217 2.58 27.62 1.32
N GLU A 218 2.30 28.55 2.24
CA GLU A 218 2.79 29.93 2.18
C GLU A 218 4.33 30.03 2.20
N GLU A 219 5.00 29.16 2.96
CA GLU A 219 6.47 29.09 2.99
C GLU A 219 7.03 28.55 1.67
N THR A 220 6.39 27.52 1.10
CA THR A 220 6.74 26.97 -0.22
C THR A 220 6.62 28.04 -1.29
N MET A 221 5.53 28.79 -1.32
CA MET A 221 5.32 29.88 -2.26
C MET A 221 6.31 31.03 -2.08
N THR A 222 6.70 31.32 -0.84
CA THR A 222 7.69 32.36 -0.53
C THR A 222 9.07 31.96 -1.07
N GLU A 223 9.48 30.69 -0.91
CA GLU A 223 10.74 30.18 -1.46
C GLU A 223 10.75 30.22 -2.99
N ALA A 224 9.67 29.77 -3.62
CA ALA A 224 9.53 29.80 -5.07
C ALA A 224 9.66 31.24 -5.61
N LYS A 225 9.05 32.20 -4.95
CA LYS A 225 9.15 33.62 -5.30
C LYS A 225 10.57 34.16 -5.11
N ASN A 226 11.25 33.80 -4.04
CA ASN A 226 12.62 34.22 -3.79
C ASN A 226 13.58 33.66 -4.84
N LEU A 227 13.42 32.39 -5.25
CA LEU A 227 14.20 31.78 -6.32
C LEU A 227 13.96 32.45 -7.66
N TRP A 228 12.69 32.78 -7.97
CA TRP A 228 12.35 33.52 -9.17
C TRP A 228 13.05 34.88 -9.23
N MET A 229 13.02 35.65 -8.11
CA MET A 229 13.72 36.94 -8.04
C MET A 229 15.23 36.77 -8.20
N LYS A 230 15.82 35.78 -7.53
CA LYS A 230 17.25 35.49 -7.63
C LYS A 230 17.67 35.12 -9.07
N ILE A 231 16.86 34.35 -9.78
CA ILE A 231 17.09 34.03 -11.19
C ILE A 231 17.01 35.28 -12.06
N SER A 232 16.02 36.14 -11.83
CA SER A 232 15.87 37.42 -12.51
C SER A 232 17.12 38.30 -12.35
N ASP A 233 17.63 38.42 -11.10
CA ASP A 233 18.74 39.27 -10.75
C ASP A 233 20.09 38.74 -11.26
N THR A 234 20.28 37.41 -11.28
CA THR A 234 21.54 36.77 -11.66
C THR A 234 21.65 36.47 -13.16
N MET A 235 20.55 36.10 -13.80
CA MET A 235 20.51 35.57 -15.16
C MET A 235 19.69 36.41 -16.13
N GLY A 236 18.98 37.45 -15.67
CA GLY A 236 18.13 38.30 -16.46
C GLY A 236 17.05 37.57 -17.25
N GLU A 237 16.69 38.07 -18.44
CA GLU A 237 15.64 37.51 -19.30
C GLU A 237 15.87 36.06 -19.68
N ALA A 238 17.11 35.67 -19.98
CA ALA A 238 17.46 34.29 -20.37
C ALA A 238 17.23 33.29 -19.23
N GLY A 239 17.42 33.71 -17.96
CA GLY A 239 17.10 32.90 -16.78
C GLY A 239 15.61 32.76 -16.60
N LEU A 240 14.86 33.84 -16.77
CA LEU A 240 13.41 33.83 -16.67
C LEU A 240 12.74 32.94 -17.71
N GLU A 241 13.26 32.94 -18.96
CA GLU A 241 12.76 32.00 -19.99
C GLU A 241 12.97 30.52 -19.61
N LYS A 242 14.11 30.19 -18.99
CA LYS A 242 14.37 28.82 -18.52
C LYS A 242 13.43 28.48 -17.36
N ALA A 243 13.26 29.38 -16.40
CA ALA A 243 12.33 29.19 -15.28
C ALA A 243 10.88 29.01 -15.75
N MET A 244 10.44 29.79 -16.76
CA MET A 244 9.11 29.60 -17.37
C MET A 244 8.96 28.25 -18.06
N LYS A 245 10.01 27.74 -18.73
CA LYS A 245 9.98 26.40 -19.34
C LYS A 245 9.80 25.32 -18.28
N ILE A 246 10.44 25.45 -17.11
CA ILE A 246 10.30 24.54 -15.98
C ILE A 246 8.85 24.56 -15.47
N ILE A 247 8.31 25.75 -15.18
CA ILE A 247 6.93 25.91 -14.72
C ILE A 247 5.95 25.30 -15.73
N ASN A 248 6.12 25.59 -17.02
CA ASN A 248 5.26 25.06 -18.07
C ASN A 248 5.38 23.55 -18.25
N LYS A 249 6.52 22.96 -17.95
CA LYS A 249 6.74 21.50 -17.97
C LYS A 249 5.95 20.82 -16.85
N VAL A 250 5.89 21.42 -15.66
CA VAL A 250 5.27 20.83 -14.46
C VAL A 250 3.76 21.12 -14.41
N PHE A 251 3.34 22.36 -14.69
CA PHE A 251 1.96 22.81 -14.56
C PHE A 251 1.18 22.89 -15.86
N GLY A 252 1.86 22.82 -17.02
CA GLY A 252 1.26 23.06 -18.32
C GLY A 252 1.49 24.48 -18.85
N ARG A 253 1.18 24.68 -20.15
CA ARG A 253 1.45 25.97 -20.83
C ARG A 253 0.75 27.14 -20.18
N ASP A 254 1.44 28.26 -20.09
CA ASP A 254 0.94 29.57 -19.62
C ASP A 254 0.48 29.60 -18.16
N PHE A 255 0.94 28.64 -17.34
CA PHE A 255 0.62 28.61 -15.92
C PHE A 255 1.41 29.66 -15.15
N GLN A 256 0.70 30.45 -14.36
CA GLN A 256 1.31 31.44 -13.47
C GLN A 256 1.49 30.80 -12.07
N LEU A 257 2.75 30.64 -11.63
CA LEU A 257 3.07 30.02 -10.35
C LEU A 257 2.35 30.70 -9.17
N SER A 258 2.11 32.01 -9.24
CA SER A 258 1.36 32.77 -8.22
C SER A 258 -0.11 32.36 -8.08
N LYS A 259 -0.64 31.55 -9.00
CA LYS A 259 -2.01 31.02 -8.97
C LYS A 259 -2.08 29.57 -8.47
N ALA A 260 -0.97 29.00 -8.07
CA ALA A 260 -0.95 27.66 -7.49
C ALA A 260 -1.82 27.59 -6.24
N GLN A 261 -2.50 26.47 -6.05
CA GLN A 261 -3.38 26.19 -4.92
C GLN A 261 -2.67 25.27 -3.91
N PRO A 262 -3.09 25.26 -2.63
CA PRO A 262 -2.49 24.40 -1.60
C PRO A 262 -2.42 22.91 -1.99
N GLU A 263 -3.40 22.40 -2.75
CA GLU A 263 -3.45 21.03 -3.24
C GLU A 263 -2.36 20.72 -4.27
N GLN A 264 -1.74 21.76 -4.84
CA GLN A 264 -0.67 21.69 -5.83
C GLN A 264 0.72 21.89 -5.20
N GLN A 265 0.83 21.88 -3.88
CA GLN A 265 2.09 22.13 -3.17
C GLN A 265 3.21 21.19 -3.64
N ASP A 266 2.92 19.90 -3.84
CA ASP A 266 3.92 18.93 -4.31
C ASP A 266 4.48 19.33 -5.71
N LEU A 267 3.66 19.91 -6.59
CA LEU A 267 4.10 20.41 -7.89
C LEU A 267 4.97 21.67 -7.76
N VAL A 268 4.64 22.55 -6.82
CA VAL A 268 5.45 23.74 -6.52
C VAL A 268 6.82 23.33 -5.97
N GLU A 269 6.90 22.31 -5.12
CA GLU A 269 8.17 21.77 -4.60
C GLU A 269 9.06 21.23 -5.74
N VAL A 270 8.48 20.50 -6.71
CA VAL A 270 9.22 20.05 -7.90
C VAL A 270 9.78 21.23 -8.69
N VAL A 271 8.99 22.30 -8.86
CA VAL A 271 9.46 23.53 -9.53
C VAL A 271 10.60 24.17 -8.75
N ILE A 272 10.49 24.25 -7.42
CA ILE A 272 11.54 24.81 -6.56
C ILE A 272 12.85 24.06 -6.73
N ASP A 273 12.82 22.73 -6.74
CA ASP A 273 14.01 21.90 -6.88
C ASP A 273 14.66 22.11 -8.25
N GLU A 274 13.87 22.08 -9.34
CA GLU A 274 14.40 22.38 -10.71
C GLU A 274 14.89 23.83 -10.84
N LEU A 275 14.30 24.81 -10.13
CA LEU A 275 14.77 26.20 -10.12
C LEU A 275 16.07 26.37 -9.33
N LYS A 276 16.28 25.59 -8.26
CA LYS A 276 17.56 25.57 -7.52
C LYS A 276 18.71 25.14 -8.42
N ASP A 277 18.50 24.11 -9.25
CA ASP A 277 19.49 23.61 -10.20
C ASP A 277 19.90 24.65 -11.26
N LEU A 278 19.10 25.69 -11.49
CA LEU A 278 19.46 26.80 -12.37
C LEU A 278 20.38 27.85 -11.69
N VAL A 279 20.35 27.90 -10.35
CA VAL A 279 20.99 28.99 -9.58
C VAL A 279 22.28 28.54 -8.91
N PHE A 280 22.46 27.23 -8.74
CA PHE A 280 23.61 26.59 -8.12
C PHE A 280 24.33 25.66 -9.07
#